data_48922f6093bb798d9e615c2cd8e1ca47
#
_entry.id   48922f6093bb798d9e615c2cd8e1ca47
#
_cell.length_a   1.000
_cell.length_b   1.000
_cell.length_c   1.000
_cell.angle_alpha   90.00
_cell.angle_beta   90.00
_cell.angle_gamma   90.00
#
_symmetry.space_group_name_H-M   'P 1'
#
loop_
_entity.id
_entity.type
_entity.pdbx_description
1 polymer ?
#
loop_
_entity_poly.entity_id
_entity_poly.type
_entity_poly.pdbx_seq_one_letter_code
_entity_poly.pdbx_strand_id
1 'polypeptide(L)'
;MFLYETFVISQKTIHMRHIHFILAGFLLCICCTLQAKNRVIDQPPFIVRNTTSIEVSKVVLSDTATVLHIYAKYRPKYWIQIAPDSYLTDNNGETYQLRSGIGITPGKEFWMPESGEAEFQLVFPPLSDNATSFDFTEGEKVENGFSIWGIQLKSKKLPELALPQNAVVHKADPNAELPEPVIQYGKAMLKGKLLDSRPNMGMPISIAVWENIKGDITDIPLDIQPDGSFTKEVTLPGTTPCTIYLGREHMLQFFMEPGKTTEIYVNLREASRRKSKFHSEGKPYGEMVYINGPLETVAQELNGNHLSIDMQDKLYQNIAALAGKDIDAAKAYVLQISDETQEAIDKLPYSASTRQLLTINNKLITNAMLSSVASILTSAA
;
A
#
# COMPACT_ATOMS: atom_id res chain seq x y z
N MET A 1 85.72 10.96 -33.92
CA MET A 1 84.39 11.13 -34.57
C MET A 1 83.40 10.02 -34.21
N PHE A 2 83.80 8.81 -33.91
CA PHE A 2 82.92 7.70 -33.52
C PHE A 2 82.32 7.77 -32.11
N LEU A 3 82.94 8.44 -31.17
CA LEU A 3 82.48 8.55 -29.82
C LEU A 3 81.34 9.61 -29.59
N TYR A 4 81.22 10.58 -30.47
CA TYR A 4 80.26 11.64 -30.42
C TYR A 4 78.87 11.19 -30.91
N GLU A 5 78.85 10.37 -31.97
CA GLU A 5 77.58 9.83 -32.50
C GLU A 5 76.93 8.81 -31.57
N THR A 6 77.71 7.97 -30.87
CA THR A 6 77.18 6.99 -29.91
C THR A 6 76.55 7.68 -28.68
N PHE A 7 77.08 8.82 -28.28
CA PHE A 7 76.51 9.57 -27.15
C PHE A 7 75.15 10.27 -27.46
N VAL A 8 75.05 10.82 -28.70
CA VAL A 8 73.84 11.47 -29.20
C VAL A 8 72.69 10.45 -29.41
N ILE A 9 73.04 9.24 -29.92
CA ILE A 9 72.02 8.15 -30.10
C ILE A 9 71.58 7.64 -28.77
N SER A 10 72.46 7.51 -27.76
CA SER A 10 72.06 7.10 -26.38
C SER A 10 71.15 8.11 -25.69
N GLN A 11 71.41 9.43 -25.82
CA GLN A 11 70.53 10.45 -25.26
C GLN A 11 69.16 10.52 -25.94
N LYS A 12 69.08 10.37 -27.29
CA LYS A 12 67.78 10.31 -27.98
C LYS A 12 66.94 9.09 -27.59
N THR A 13 67.62 7.93 -27.42
CA THR A 13 66.92 6.71 -26.99
C THR A 13 66.39 6.79 -25.56
N ILE A 14 67.15 7.44 -24.67
CA ILE A 14 66.68 7.68 -23.27
C ILE A 14 65.51 8.67 -23.25
N HIS A 15 65.54 9.74 -24.03
CA HIS A 15 64.45 10.72 -24.10
C HIS A 15 63.17 10.10 -24.68
N MET A 16 63.27 9.28 -25.73
CA MET A 16 62.10 8.56 -26.28
C MET A 16 61.51 7.56 -25.29
N ARG A 17 62.33 6.85 -24.51
CA ARG A 17 61.82 5.94 -23.46
C ARG A 17 61.05 6.71 -22.35
N HIS A 18 61.53 7.86 -21.92
CA HIS A 18 60.83 8.68 -20.93
C HIS A 18 59.52 9.26 -21.46
N ILE A 19 59.45 9.65 -22.76
CA ILE A 19 58.23 10.13 -23.38
C ILE A 19 57.16 8.99 -23.46
N HIS A 20 57.60 7.78 -23.82
CA HIS A 20 56.68 6.64 -23.85
C HIS A 20 56.17 6.23 -22.46
N PHE A 21 56.99 6.33 -21.41
CA PHE A 21 56.57 6.10 -20.03
C PHE A 21 55.60 7.17 -19.51
N ILE A 22 55.81 8.44 -19.88
CA ILE A 22 54.92 9.54 -19.53
C ILE A 22 53.58 9.42 -20.28
N LEU A 23 53.60 9.07 -21.57
CA LEU A 23 52.37 8.82 -22.35
C LEU A 23 51.60 7.60 -21.85
N ALA A 24 52.28 6.50 -21.52
CA ALA A 24 51.66 5.31 -20.93
C ALA A 24 51.08 5.60 -19.53
N GLY A 25 51.79 6.39 -18.72
CA GLY A 25 51.29 6.87 -17.42
C GLY A 25 50.05 7.76 -17.54
N PHE A 26 50.01 8.65 -18.55
CA PHE A 26 48.86 9.50 -18.83
C PHE A 26 47.65 8.71 -19.38
N LEU A 27 47.88 7.69 -20.23
CA LEU A 27 46.83 6.78 -20.67
C LEU A 27 46.28 5.92 -19.53
N LEU A 28 47.12 5.40 -18.62
CA LEU A 28 46.67 4.68 -17.43
C LEU A 28 45.87 5.57 -16.46
N CYS A 29 46.26 6.83 -16.28
CA CYS A 29 45.48 7.78 -15.47
C CYS A 29 44.11 8.11 -16.08
N ILE A 30 44.01 8.18 -17.41
CA ILE A 30 42.73 8.42 -18.11
C ILE A 30 41.82 7.18 -18.00
N CYS A 31 42.36 5.97 -18.04
CA CYS A 31 41.58 4.74 -17.82
C CYS A 31 41.06 4.59 -16.36
N CYS A 32 41.73 5.15 -15.37
CA CYS A 32 41.28 5.09 -13.97
C CYS A 32 40.15 6.07 -13.65
N THR A 33 39.82 7.02 -14.51
CA THR A 33 38.78 8.02 -14.28
C THR A 33 37.40 7.66 -14.89
N LEU A 34 37.32 6.56 -15.64
CA LEU A 34 36.07 6.05 -16.21
C LEU A 34 35.51 4.85 -15.43
N GLN A 35 35.57 4.89 -14.09
CA GLN A 35 34.70 4.03 -13.32
C GLN A 35 33.30 4.65 -13.40
N ALA A 36 32.46 4.11 -14.28
CA ALA A 36 31.03 4.37 -14.26
C ALA A 36 30.52 4.18 -12.83
N LYS A 37 30.11 5.28 -12.19
CA LYS A 37 29.75 5.29 -10.78
C LYS A 37 28.37 4.66 -10.65
N ASN A 38 28.30 3.33 -10.68
CA ASN A 38 27.06 2.63 -10.44
C ASN A 38 26.68 2.82 -8.96
N ARG A 39 25.55 3.44 -8.73
CA ARG A 39 24.96 3.57 -7.42
C ARG A 39 23.74 2.66 -7.32
N VAL A 40 23.77 1.78 -6.34
CA VAL A 40 22.69 0.82 -6.08
C VAL A 40 21.94 1.24 -4.84
N ILE A 41 20.61 1.28 -4.93
CA ILE A 41 19.71 1.53 -3.81
C ILE A 41 18.79 0.32 -3.70
N ASP A 42 19.00 -0.49 -2.68
CA ASP A 42 18.17 -1.64 -2.38
C ASP A 42 16.96 -1.21 -1.55
N GLN A 43 15.78 -1.73 -1.93
CA GLN A 43 14.51 -1.50 -1.27
C GLN A 43 14.29 0.00 -0.97
N PRO A 44 14.25 0.87 -2.01
CA PRO A 44 14.11 2.30 -1.80
C PRO A 44 12.77 2.60 -1.14
N PRO A 45 12.72 3.42 -0.07
CA PRO A 45 11.46 3.86 0.49
C PRO A 45 10.68 4.72 -0.52
N PHE A 46 9.36 4.67 -0.44
CA PHE A 46 8.47 5.45 -1.27
C PHE A 46 7.35 6.07 -0.42
N ILE A 47 6.71 7.14 -0.90
CA ILE A 47 5.67 7.84 -0.15
C ILE A 47 4.34 7.09 -0.26
N VAL A 48 3.85 6.88 -1.46
CA VAL A 48 2.54 6.28 -1.72
C VAL A 48 2.52 5.55 -3.06
N ARG A 49 1.64 4.59 -3.20
CA ARG A 49 1.37 3.89 -4.46
C ARG A 49 -0.13 3.61 -4.61
N ASN A 50 -0.59 3.45 -5.84
CA ASN A 50 -1.98 3.08 -6.13
C ASN A 50 -2.18 1.58 -6.40
N THR A 51 -1.13 0.79 -6.31
CA THR A 51 -1.13 -0.63 -6.63
C THR A 51 -0.35 -1.46 -5.61
N THR A 52 -0.74 -2.71 -5.43
CA THR A 52 0.02 -3.74 -4.72
C THR A 52 0.65 -4.75 -5.68
N SER A 53 0.33 -4.64 -6.98
CA SER A 53 0.78 -5.59 -7.99
C SER A 53 2.25 -5.45 -8.35
N ILE A 54 2.84 -4.26 -8.19
CA ILE A 54 4.27 -4.03 -8.41
C ILE A 54 4.90 -3.22 -7.28
N GLU A 55 6.19 -3.45 -7.06
CA GLU A 55 7.01 -2.69 -6.11
C GLU A 55 8.46 -2.61 -6.62
N VAL A 56 9.15 -1.49 -6.37
CA VAL A 56 10.56 -1.33 -6.74
C VAL A 56 11.44 -2.00 -5.68
N SER A 57 12.04 -3.14 -6.02
CA SER A 57 12.94 -3.87 -5.13
C SER A 57 14.35 -3.26 -5.10
N LYS A 58 14.79 -2.64 -6.20
CA LYS A 58 16.12 -2.05 -6.34
C LYS A 58 16.14 -0.99 -7.44
N VAL A 59 16.95 0.04 -7.25
CA VAL A 59 17.29 1.04 -8.27
C VAL A 59 18.79 1.00 -8.51
N VAL A 60 19.19 0.90 -9.79
CA VAL A 60 20.59 1.01 -10.22
C VAL A 60 20.73 2.26 -11.07
N LEU A 61 21.53 3.21 -10.59
CA LEU A 61 21.85 4.45 -11.30
C LEU A 61 23.23 4.34 -11.93
N SER A 62 23.33 4.68 -13.21
CA SER A 62 24.60 4.79 -13.94
C SER A 62 24.59 6.00 -14.87
N ASP A 63 25.74 6.34 -15.43
CA ASP A 63 25.87 7.46 -16.39
C ASP A 63 25.10 7.22 -17.70
N THR A 64 24.66 5.99 -17.96
CA THR A 64 23.99 5.60 -19.21
C THR A 64 22.53 5.24 -19.05
N ALA A 65 22.13 4.83 -17.84
CA ALA A 65 20.77 4.34 -17.57
C ALA A 65 20.41 4.40 -16.10
N THR A 66 19.11 4.48 -15.84
CA THR A 66 18.45 4.15 -14.56
C THR A 66 17.70 2.84 -14.76
N VAL A 67 18.03 1.82 -13.96
CA VAL A 67 17.38 0.51 -14.03
C VAL A 67 16.57 0.27 -12.75
N LEU A 68 15.26 0.08 -12.90
CA LEU A 68 14.37 -0.34 -11.83
C LEU A 68 14.24 -1.86 -11.85
N HIS A 69 14.57 -2.52 -10.77
CA HIS A 69 14.19 -3.90 -10.52
C HIS A 69 12.80 -3.90 -9.89
N ILE A 70 11.88 -4.55 -10.54
CA ILE A 70 10.47 -4.62 -10.13
C ILE A 70 10.19 -6.03 -9.59
N TYR A 71 9.68 -6.08 -8.38
CA TYR A 71 8.98 -7.22 -7.85
C TYR A 71 7.50 -7.11 -8.23
N ALA A 72 6.93 -8.15 -8.81
CA ALA A 72 5.53 -8.22 -9.19
C ALA A 72 4.83 -9.35 -8.43
N LYS A 73 3.61 -9.08 -7.95
CA LYS A 73 2.74 -10.06 -7.31
C LYS A 73 1.32 -9.89 -7.80
N TYR A 74 0.79 -10.94 -8.45
CA TYR A 74 -0.58 -10.93 -8.95
C TYR A 74 -1.13 -12.37 -8.94
N ARG A 75 -2.39 -12.53 -9.33
CA ARG A 75 -3.03 -13.85 -9.37
C ARG A 75 -2.25 -14.81 -10.27
N PRO A 76 -1.98 -16.07 -9.81
CA PRO A 76 -1.35 -17.08 -10.66
C PRO A 76 -2.09 -17.27 -11.97
N LYS A 77 -1.35 -17.41 -13.07
CA LYS A 77 -1.90 -17.62 -14.44
C LYS A 77 -2.76 -16.46 -14.99
N TYR A 78 -2.82 -15.31 -14.32
CA TYR A 78 -3.31 -14.06 -14.89
C TYR A 78 -2.12 -13.24 -15.39
N TRP A 79 -2.39 -12.16 -16.09
CA TRP A 79 -1.35 -11.31 -16.66
C TRP A 79 -1.37 -9.91 -16.05
N ILE A 80 -0.22 -9.28 -16.09
CA ILE A 80 -0.02 -7.85 -15.91
C ILE A 80 0.62 -7.28 -17.18
N GLN A 81 0.63 -5.97 -17.34
CA GLN A 81 1.28 -5.30 -18.44
C GLN A 81 1.99 -4.06 -17.91
N ILE A 82 3.06 -3.65 -18.56
CA ILE A 82 3.68 -2.34 -18.37
C ILE A 82 3.56 -1.58 -19.69
N ALA A 83 2.94 -0.41 -19.66
CA ALA A 83 2.74 0.41 -20.85
C ALA A 83 4.08 0.88 -21.44
N PRO A 84 4.24 0.91 -22.76
CA PRO A 84 5.49 1.33 -23.41
C PRO A 84 5.80 2.82 -23.23
N ASP A 85 4.79 3.64 -22.93
CA ASP A 85 4.89 5.08 -22.64
C ASP A 85 5.00 5.37 -21.12
N SER A 86 5.39 4.36 -20.32
CA SER A 86 5.73 4.53 -18.90
C SER A 86 6.90 5.48 -18.74
N TYR A 87 6.93 6.23 -17.65
CA TYR A 87 7.98 7.22 -17.42
C TYR A 87 8.29 7.42 -15.93
N LEU A 88 9.47 8.00 -15.69
CA LEU A 88 9.84 8.53 -14.38
C LEU A 88 9.72 10.06 -14.42
N THR A 89 9.37 10.65 -13.27
CA THR A 89 9.46 12.10 -13.06
C THR A 89 10.31 12.34 -11.81
N ASP A 90 11.42 13.06 -11.93
CA ASP A 90 12.26 13.36 -10.79
C ASP A 90 11.70 14.53 -9.94
N ASN A 91 12.30 14.76 -8.77
CA ASN A 91 11.90 15.85 -7.87
C ASN A 91 12.11 17.28 -8.45
N ASN A 92 12.75 17.41 -9.62
CA ASN A 92 12.91 18.67 -10.33
C ASN A 92 11.83 18.84 -11.42
N GLY A 93 10.99 17.83 -11.64
CA GLY A 93 9.94 17.80 -12.67
C GLY A 93 10.42 17.34 -14.06
N GLU A 94 11.65 16.81 -14.15
CA GLU A 94 12.19 16.27 -15.39
C GLU A 94 11.65 14.86 -15.62
N THR A 95 11.27 14.54 -16.87
CA THR A 95 10.65 13.25 -17.23
C THR A 95 11.60 12.38 -18.06
N TYR A 96 11.57 11.08 -17.79
CA TYR A 96 12.44 10.08 -18.39
C TYR A 96 11.60 8.91 -18.91
N GLN A 97 11.45 8.82 -20.23
CA GLN A 97 10.61 7.79 -20.87
C GLN A 97 11.25 6.40 -20.80
N LEU A 98 10.42 5.37 -20.63
CA LEU A 98 10.84 3.98 -20.66
C LEU A 98 11.54 3.64 -21.99
N ARG A 99 12.74 3.05 -21.93
CA ARG A 99 13.49 2.61 -23.10
C ARG A 99 13.23 1.15 -23.45
N SER A 100 13.22 0.29 -22.45
CA SER A 100 13.04 -1.16 -22.62
C SER A 100 12.71 -1.87 -21.31
N GLY A 101 12.29 -3.14 -21.40
CA GLY A 101 12.20 -4.07 -20.29
C GLY A 101 13.19 -5.23 -20.45
N ILE A 102 13.63 -5.80 -19.33
CA ILE A 102 14.41 -7.04 -19.25
C ILE A 102 13.58 -8.03 -18.43
N GLY A 103 13.28 -9.18 -19.01
CA GLY A 103 12.34 -10.14 -18.42
C GLY A 103 10.85 -9.81 -18.65
N ILE A 104 10.56 -8.65 -19.24
CA ILE A 104 9.22 -8.22 -19.66
C ILE A 104 9.33 -7.44 -20.97
N THR A 105 8.31 -7.51 -21.80
CA THR A 105 8.18 -6.69 -23.02
C THR A 105 7.12 -5.64 -22.81
N PRO A 106 7.44 -4.33 -22.70
CA PRO A 106 6.45 -3.27 -22.56
C PRO A 106 5.40 -3.32 -23.68
N GLY A 107 4.14 -3.12 -23.31
CA GLY A 107 3.00 -3.21 -24.22
C GLY A 107 2.50 -4.62 -24.53
N LYS A 108 3.10 -5.65 -23.93
CA LYS A 108 2.64 -7.04 -24.06
C LYS A 108 2.24 -7.62 -22.71
N GLU A 109 1.30 -8.56 -22.74
CA GLU A 109 0.90 -9.34 -21.57
C GLU A 109 2.09 -10.12 -20.99
N PHE A 110 2.33 -9.95 -19.70
CA PHE A 110 3.28 -10.74 -18.92
C PHE A 110 2.50 -11.68 -18.01
N TRP A 111 2.49 -12.95 -18.38
CA TRP A 111 1.74 -13.98 -17.65
C TRP A 111 2.46 -14.39 -16.37
N MET A 112 1.75 -14.26 -15.25
CA MET A 112 2.29 -14.61 -13.94
C MET A 112 2.49 -16.12 -13.82
N PRO A 113 3.60 -16.56 -13.20
CA PRO A 113 3.85 -17.96 -12.91
C PRO A 113 2.85 -18.53 -11.90
N GLU A 114 2.94 -19.83 -11.63
CA GLU A 114 2.06 -20.50 -10.64
C GLU A 114 2.25 -19.98 -9.21
N SER A 115 3.42 -19.42 -8.88
CA SER A 115 3.67 -18.74 -7.60
C SER A 115 2.89 -17.44 -7.43
N GLY A 116 2.45 -16.81 -8.54
CA GLY A 116 1.91 -15.46 -8.54
C GLY A 116 2.93 -14.37 -8.26
N GLU A 117 4.23 -14.70 -8.20
CA GLU A 117 5.33 -13.75 -7.96
C GLU A 117 6.36 -13.81 -9.09
N ALA A 118 6.85 -12.66 -9.52
CA ALA A 118 7.84 -12.54 -10.59
C ALA A 118 8.74 -11.32 -10.38
N GLU A 119 9.88 -11.31 -11.09
CA GLU A 119 10.80 -10.17 -11.12
C GLU A 119 11.17 -9.83 -12.57
N PHE A 120 11.28 -8.54 -12.85
CA PHE A 120 11.75 -8.02 -14.14
C PHE A 120 12.40 -6.65 -13.94
N GLN A 121 12.97 -6.10 -15.01
CA GLN A 121 13.62 -4.80 -14.94
C GLN A 121 13.05 -3.85 -15.99
N LEU A 122 12.99 -2.56 -15.63
CA LEU A 122 12.62 -1.46 -16.52
C LEU A 122 13.81 -0.52 -16.66
N VAL A 123 14.17 -0.20 -17.90
CA VAL A 123 15.36 0.59 -18.24
C VAL A 123 14.93 1.96 -18.75
N PHE A 124 15.41 3.01 -18.07
CA PHE A 124 15.15 4.41 -18.37
C PHE A 124 16.46 5.14 -18.72
N PRO A 125 16.40 6.37 -19.28
CA PRO A 125 17.55 7.27 -19.33
C PRO A 125 18.18 7.47 -17.96
N PRO A 126 19.46 7.90 -17.87
CA PRO A 126 20.06 8.24 -16.58
C PRO A 126 19.30 9.40 -15.94
N LEU A 127 18.94 9.26 -14.66
CA LEU A 127 18.39 10.36 -13.86
C LEU A 127 19.45 11.42 -13.63
N SER A 128 19.02 12.67 -13.49
CA SER A 128 19.89 13.78 -13.12
C SER A 128 20.66 13.48 -11.82
N ASP A 129 21.95 13.87 -11.75
CA ASP A 129 22.79 13.73 -10.54
C ASP A 129 22.21 14.44 -9.32
N ASN A 130 21.39 15.45 -9.54
CA ASN A 130 20.70 16.22 -8.51
C ASN A 130 19.40 15.55 -8.02
N ALA A 131 18.90 14.53 -8.71
CA ALA A 131 17.71 13.81 -8.31
C ALA A 131 17.88 13.22 -6.89
N THR A 132 16.91 13.49 -6.03
CA THR A 132 16.84 12.96 -4.66
C THR A 132 15.73 11.94 -4.50
N SER A 133 14.72 12.01 -5.36
CA SER A 133 13.59 11.10 -5.46
C SER A 133 13.00 11.16 -6.86
N PHE A 134 12.14 10.21 -7.18
CA PHE A 134 11.37 10.20 -8.42
C PHE A 134 10.03 9.49 -8.21
N ASP A 135 9.12 9.73 -9.15
CA ASP A 135 7.86 9.03 -9.29
C ASP A 135 7.95 8.08 -10.49
N PHE A 136 7.33 6.91 -10.39
CA PHE A 136 7.08 6.01 -11.52
C PHE A 136 5.60 6.10 -11.91
N THR A 137 5.32 6.28 -13.20
CA THR A 137 3.95 6.32 -13.75
C THR A 137 3.87 5.42 -14.98
N GLU A 138 2.88 4.53 -14.99
CA GLU A 138 2.58 3.65 -16.13
C GLU A 138 1.68 4.38 -17.12
N GLY A 139 2.28 5.08 -18.10
CA GLY A 139 1.57 5.76 -19.20
C GLY A 139 0.56 6.82 -18.76
N GLU A 140 0.38 7.85 -19.57
CA GLU A 140 -0.59 8.92 -19.26
C GLU A 140 -2.04 8.52 -19.52
N LYS A 141 -2.26 7.52 -20.39
CA LYS A 141 -3.59 7.13 -20.89
C LYS A 141 -4.05 5.77 -20.38
N VAL A 142 -3.30 5.15 -19.48
CA VAL A 142 -3.68 3.85 -18.90
C VAL A 142 -4.68 4.10 -17.78
N GLU A 143 -5.93 3.71 -18.01
CA GLU A 143 -6.93 3.71 -16.95
C GLU A 143 -6.50 2.74 -15.84
N ASN A 144 -6.37 3.24 -14.61
CA ASN A 144 -5.86 2.51 -13.45
C ASN A 144 -4.43 1.97 -13.62
N GLY A 145 -3.59 2.66 -14.38
CA GLY A 145 -2.16 2.34 -14.53
C GLY A 145 -1.42 2.37 -13.21
N PHE A 146 -0.36 1.58 -13.12
CA PHE A 146 0.46 1.49 -11.92
C PHE A 146 1.25 2.77 -11.68
N SER A 147 1.24 3.25 -10.46
CA SER A 147 2.04 4.42 -10.06
C SER A 147 2.61 4.25 -8.66
N ILE A 148 3.87 4.68 -8.49
CA ILE A 148 4.58 4.70 -7.22
C ILE A 148 5.24 6.07 -7.08
N TRP A 149 4.85 6.84 -6.07
CA TRP A 149 5.29 8.21 -5.89
C TRP A 149 6.30 8.36 -4.76
N GLY A 150 7.27 9.23 -4.98
CA GLY A 150 8.26 9.62 -3.99
C GLY A 150 9.26 8.53 -3.65
N ILE A 151 9.73 7.75 -4.64
CA ILE A 151 10.77 6.74 -4.47
C ILE A 151 12.08 7.45 -4.14
N GLN A 152 12.68 7.18 -2.98
CA GLN A 152 13.83 7.89 -2.45
C GLN A 152 15.15 7.35 -2.99
N LEU A 153 16.03 8.27 -3.38
CA LEU A 153 17.36 7.94 -3.88
C LEU A 153 18.49 8.21 -2.87
N LYS A 154 18.35 9.21 -2.03
CA LYS A 154 19.43 9.69 -1.14
C LYS A 154 19.17 9.42 0.33
N SER A 155 17.93 9.23 0.75
CA SER A 155 17.54 9.06 2.15
C SER A 155 16.69 7.82 2.34
N LYS A 156 16.94 7.11 3.45
CA LYS A 156 16.01 6.06 3.92
C LYS A 156 14.85 6.62 4.73
N LYS A 157 14.85 7.93 5.04
CA LYS A 157 13.77 8.62 5.74
C LYS A 157 12.90 9.34 4.73
N LEU A 158 11.60 9.12 4.81
CA LEU A 158 10.62 9.92 4.07
C LEU A 158 10.49 11.32 4.70
N PRO A 159 10.04 12.33 3.92
CA PRO A 159 9.64 13.62 4.47
C PRO A 159 8.61 13.43 5.60
N GLU A 160 8.55 14.37 6.54
CA GLU A 160 7.56 14.32 7.61
C GLU A 160 6.13 14.38 7.03
N LEU A 161 5.22 13.56 7.60
CA LEU A 161 3.82 13.58 7.19
C LEU A 161 3.15 14.83 7.75
N ALA A 162 2.59 15.66 6.86
CA ALA A 162 1.83 16.83 7.26
C ALA A 162 0.45 16.40 7.80
N LEU A 163 0.30 16.33 9.12
CA LEU A 163 -0.96 16.03 9.77
C LEU A 163 -1.77 17.33 9.98
N PRO A 164 -3.06 17.35 9.65
CA PRO A 164 -3.98 18.39 10.10
C PRO A 164 -4.01 18.49 11.64
N GLN A 165 -4.24 19.68 12.17
CA GLN A 165 -4.21 19.91 13.63
C GLN A 165 -5.23 19.04 14.40
N ASN A 166 -6.34 18.70 13.78
CA ASN A 166 -7.39 17.84 14.33
C ASN A 166 -7.23 16.36 13.97
N ALA A 167 -6.15 15.95 13.28
CA ALA A 167 -5.80 14.54 13.10
C ALA A 167 -5.12 14.00 14.36
N VAL A 168 -5.91 13.68 15.36
CA VAL A 168 -5.45 13.21 16.67
C VAL A 168 -5.90 11.77 16.93
N VAL A 169 -5.13 11.08 17.76
CA VAL A 169 -5.51 9.75 18.26
C VAL A 169 -6.22 9.93 19.58
N HIS A 170 -7.47 9.54 19.63
CA HIS A 170 -8.27 9.57 20.85
C HIS A 170 -7.90 8.39 21.74
N LYS A 171 -7.58 8.66 23.00
CA LYS A 171 -7.36 7.59 23.99
C LYS A 171 -8.72 7.11 24.47
N ALA A 172 -8.97 5.81 24.31
CA ALA A 172 -10.15 5.18 24.86
C ALA A 172 -10.05 5.11 26.39
N ASP A 173 -11.16 5.40 27.08
CA ASP A 173 -11.32 5.01 28.48
C ASP A 173 -11.51 3.48 28.51
N PRO A 174 -10.62 2.71 29.18
CA PRO A 174 -10.72 1.26 29.21
C PRO A 174 -12.03 0.73 29.80
N ASN A 175 -12.72 1.53 30.62
CA ASN A 175 -13.93 1.15 31.32
C ASN A 175 -15.21 1.78 30.72
N ALA A 176 -15.09 2.64 29.70
CA ALA A 176 -16.25 3.23 29.07
C ALA A 176 -17.12 2.17 28.40
N GLU A 177 -18.40 2.13 28.71
CA GLU A 177 -19.37 1.29 28.00
C GLU A 177 -19.83 1.96 26.71
N LEU A 178 -20.44 1.19 25.82
CA LEU A 178 -21.07 1.74 24.63
C LEU A 178 -22.22 2.67 25.07
N PRO A 179 -22.34 3.86 24.48
CA PRO A 179 -23.49 4.72 24.71
C PRO A 179 -24.77 4.06 24.16
N GLU A 180 -25.92 4.47 24.73
CA GLU A 180 -27.21 4.07 24.17
C GLU A 180 -27.30 4.45 22.68
N PRO A 181 -27.81 3.56 21.82
CA PRO A 181 -27.91 3.83 20.41
C PRO A 181 -28.91 4.94 20.12
N VAL A 182 -28.50 5.91 19.31
CA VAL A 182 -29.40 6.96 18.81
C VAL A 182 -30.23 6.37 17.67
N ILE A 183 -31.54 6.34 17.82
CA ILE A 183 -32.50 5.94 16.78
C ILE A 183 -33.29 7.18 16.38
N GLN A 184 -32.73 7.92 15.42
CA GLN A 184 -33.31 9.16 14.91
C GLN A 184 -32.95 9.31 13.44
N TYR A 185 -33.96 9.36 12.59
CA TYR A 185 -33.73 9.57 11.15
C TYR A 185 -33.31 11.01 10.87
N GLY A 186 -32.21 11.20 10.12
CA GLY A 186 -31.72 12.52 9.82
C GLY A 186 -30.40 12.50 9.01
N LYS A 187 -29.94 13.71 8.68
CA LYS A 187 -28.71 13.93 7.92
C LYS A 187 -27.48 13.87 8.82
N ALA A 188 -26.43 13.23 8.35
CA ALA A 188 -25.10 13.23 8.93
C ALA A 188 -24.08 13.71 7.89
N MET A 189 -22.99 14.33 8.34
CA MET A 189 -21.94 14.87 7.49
C MET A 189 -20.66 14.07 7.63
N LEU A 190 -20.14 13.58 6.52
CA LEU A 190 -18.78 13.06 6.43
C LEU A 190 -17.87 14.12 5.82
N LYS A 191 -16.73 14.39 6.46
CA LYS A 191 -15.64 15.20 5.93
C LYS A 191 -14.35 14.45 6.09
N GLY A 192 -13.37 14.69 5.21
CA GLY A 192 -12.09 14.04 5.39
C GLY A 192 -11.04 14.48 4.38
N LYS A 193 -9.87 13.87 4.54
CA LYS A 193 -8.74 14.09 3.64
C LYS A 193 -7.88 12.83 3.53
N LEU A 194 -7.48 12.54 2.33
CA LEU A 194 -6.44 11.54 2.03
C LEU A 194 -5.08 12.23 2.13
N LEU A 195 -4.31 11.88 3.15
CA LEU A 195 -2.96 12.41 3.36
C LEU A 195 -1.99 11.76 2.36
N ASP A 196 -1.10 12.55 1.78
CA ASP A 196 -0.24 12.16 0.66
C ASP A 196 -0.99 11.76 -0.62
N SER A 197 -2.24 12.20 -0.79
CA SER A 197 -2.96 12.04 -2.05
C SER A 197 -2.17 12.61 -3.22
N ARG A 198 -2.30 11.99 -4.39
CA ARG A 198 -1.69 12.43 -5.64
C ARG A 198 -2.77 12.65 -6.70
N PRO A 199 -2.60 13.62 -7.58
CA PRO A 199 -3.48 13.75 -8.74
C PRO A 199 -3.51 12.45 -9.54
N ASN A 200 -4.67 12.10 -10.05
CA ASN A 200 -4.86 10.93 -10.92
C ASN A 200 -4.40 9.59 -10.31
N MET A 201 -4.59 9.39 -9.01
CA MET A 201 -4.25 8.09 -8.39
C MET A 201 -5.02 6.90 -9.00
N GLY A 202 -6.11 7.14 -9.72
CA GLY A 202 -6.90 6.07 -10.34
C GLY A 202 -7.53 5.08 -9.35
N MET A 203 -7.55 5.44 -8.07
CA MET A 203 -8.07 4.60 -7.00
C MET A 203 -9.51 5.02 -6.68
N PRO A 204 -10.52 4.21 -6.99
CA PRO A 204 -11.89 4.51 -6.62
C PRO A 204 -12.04 4.50 -5.10
N ILE A 205 -12.73 5.50 -4.56
CA ILE A 205 -12.99 5.63 -3.13
C ILE A 205 -14.48 5.76 -2.93
N SER A 206 -15.04 4.91 -2.08
CA SER A 206 -16.44 4.92 -1.71
C SER A 206 -16.64 4.65 -0.22
N ILE A 207 -17.84 4.94 0.25
CA ILE A 207 -18.29 4.53 1.57
C ILE A 207 -19.45 3.56 1.42
N ALA A 208 -19.40 2.45 2.15
CA ALA A 208 -20.55 1.61 2.40
C ALA A 208 -21.21 2.03 3.70
N VAL A 209 -22.52 2.27 3.63
CA VAL A 209 -23.39 2.59 4.76
C VAL A 209 -24.21 1.36 5.07
N TRP A 210 -24.06 0.82 6.26
CA TRP A 210 -24.73 -0.42 6.70
C TRP A 210 -26.02 -0.09 7.42
N GLU A 211 -27.11 -0.02 6.66
CA GLU A 211 -28.43 0.26 7.20
C GLU A 211 -29.04 -0.99 7.87
N ASN A 212 -28.53 -1.34 9.06
CA ASN A 212 -28.92 -2.56 9.78
C ASN A 212 -30.44 -2.68 10.01
N ILE A 213 -31.16 -1.55 10.12
CA ILE A 213 -32.63 -1.55 10.31
C ILE A 213 -33.35 -2.02 9.04
N LYS A 214 -32.83 -1.66 7.86
CA LYS A 214 -33.39 -2.09 6.57
C LYS A 214 -32.77 -3.40 6.08
N GLY A 215 -31.63 -3.78 6.63
CA GLY A 215 -30.86 -4.94 6.15
C GLY A 215 -30.17 -4.69 4.81
N ASP A 216 -29.86 -3.44 4.49
CA ASP A 216 -29.30 -3.00 3.22
C ASP A 216 -27.92 -2.37 3.39
N ILE A 217 -27.14 -2.40 2.30
CA ILE A 217 -25.83 -1.75 2.21
C ILE A 217 -25.87 -0.80 1.01
N THR A 218 -25.71 0.49 1.29
CA THR A 218 -25.63 1.49 0.24
C THR A 218 -24.17 1.88 0.01
N ASP A 219 -23.66 1.63 -1.22
CA ASP A 219 -22.33 2.06 -1.64
C ASP A 219 -22.41 3.45 -2.28
N ILE A 220 -21.66 4.42 -1.74
CA ILE A 220 -21.69 5.82 -2.13
C ILE A 220 -20.28 6.24 -2.55
N PRO A 221 -20.06 6.57 -3.83
CA PRO A 221 -18.78 7.08 -4.28
C PRO A 221 -18.46 8.44 -3.65
N LEU A 222 -17.18 8.67 -3.35
CA LEU A 222 -16.66 9.94 -2.85
C LEU A 222 -15.94 10.71 -3.95
N ASP A 223 -16.28 11.99 -4.08
CA ASP A 223 -15.60 12.93 -4.98
C ASP A 223 -14.37 13.50 -4.27
N ILE A 224 -13.20 12.97 -4.60
CA ILE A 224 -11.93 13.39 -3.99
C ILE A 224 -11.43 14.63 -4.73
N GLN A 225 -11.22 15.72 -4.00
CA GLN A 225 -10.66 16.95 -4.53
C GLN A 225 -9.16 16.81 -4.84
N PRO A 226 -8.56 17.68 -5.66
CA PRO A 226 -7.12 17.60 -6.00
C PRO A 226 -6.19 17.65 -4.79
N ASP A 227 -6.60 18.26 -3.69
CA ASP A 227 -5.84 18.31 -2.42
C ASP A 227 -6.08 17.10 -1.52
N GLY A 228 -6.85 16.10 -2.00
CA GLY A 228 -7.22 14.89 -1.26
C GLY A 228 -8.44 15.04 -0.35
N SER A 229 -9.03 16.24 -0.24
CA SER A 229 -10.21 16.45 0.62
C SER A 229 -11.49 15.89 -0.01
N PHE A 230 -12.46 15.56 0.86
CA PHE A 230 -13.79 15.13 0.44
C PHE A 230 -14.85 15.53 1.48
N THR A 231 -16.08 15.63 1.02
CA THR A 231 -17.24 15.89 1.88
C THR A 231 -18.46 15.17 1.30
N LYS A 232 -19.25 14.54 2.18
CA LYS A 232 -20.49 13.84 1.79
C LYS A 232 -21.56 13.98 2.85
N GLU A 233 -22.76 14.36 2.46
CA GLU A 233 -23.94 14.28 3.31
C GLU A 233 -24.65 12.94 3.07
N VAL A 234 -25.02 12.26 4.16
CA VAL A 234 -25.70 10.96 4.12
C VAL A 234 -26.91 11.03 5.07
N THR A 235 -28.04 10.46 4.66
CA THR A 235 -29.23 10.35 5.51
C THR A 235 -29.26 8.98 6.17
N LEU A 236 -29.38 8.96 7.50
CA LEU A 236 -29.22 7.76 8.31
C LEU A 236 -30.40 7.57 9.26
N PRO A 237 -30.73 6.31 9.64
CA PRO A 237 -31.81 6.00 10.61
C PRO A 237 -31.38 6.17 12.09
N GLY A 238 -30.11 6.45 12.34
CA GLY A 238 -29.51 6.52 13.66
C GLY A 238 -28.01 6.42 13.61
N THR A 239 -27.36 6.10 14.74
CA THR A 239 -25.92 5.77 14.77
C THR A 239 -25.67 4.55 13.89
N THR A 240 -24.95 4.74 12.79
CA THR A 240 -24.80 3.75 11.73
C THR A 240 -23.33 3.43 11.48
N PRO A 241 -22.95 2.14 11.45
CA PRO A 241 -21.61 1.72 11.03
C PRO A 241 -21.42 1.99 9.54
N CYS A 242 -20.25 2.49 9.18
CA CYS A 242 -19.84 2.79 7.82
C CYS A 242 -18.45 2.23 7.56
N THR A 243 -18.17 1.95 6.30
CA THR A 243 -16.84 1.51 5.87
C THR A 243 -16.38 2.37 4.70
N ILE A 244 -15.19 2.96 4.78
CA ILE A 244 -14.53 3.59 3.63
C ILE A 244 -13.68 2.55 2.91
N TYR A 245 -13.87 2.41 1.60
CA TYR A 245 -13.08 1.58 0.72
C TYR A 245 -12.06 2.42 -0.03
N LEU A 246 -10.80 2.06 0.05
CA LEU A 246 -9.70 2.64 -0.71
C LEU A 246 -9.31 1.65 -1.79
N GLY A 247 -9.90 1.79 -2.96
CA GLY A 247 -9.81 0.79 -4.01
C GLY A 247 -10.33 -0.57 -3.53
N ARG A 248 -9.54 -1.63 -3.80
CA ARG A 248 -9.83 -3.01 -3.35
C ARG A 248 -8.95 -3.47 -2.19
N GLU A 249 -8.07 -2.59 -1.71
CA GLU A 249 -6.94 -3.00 -0.87
C GLU A 249 -7.16 -2.72 0.62
N HIS A 250 -7.94 -1.69 0.96
CA HIS A 250 -8.13 -1.27 2.34
C HIS A 250 -9.60 -0.95 2.62
N MET A 251 -10.02 -1.38 3.79
CA MET A 251 -11.33 -1.06 4.39
C MET A 251 -11.09 -0.44 5.74
N LEU A 252 -11.71 0.72 6.00
CA LEU A 252 -11.62 1.44 7.28
C LEU A 252 -13.01 1.64 7.84
N GLN A 253 -13.20 1.20 9.08
CA GLN A 253 -14.49 1.26 9.78
C GLN A 253 -14.65 2.56 10.55
N PHE A 254 -15.83 3.13 10.55
CA PHE A 254 -16.19 4.32 11.32
C PHE A 254 -17.70 4.37 11.56
N PHE A 255 -18.16 5.37 12.30
CA PHE A 255 -19.57 5.54 12.60
C PHE A 255 -20.02 6.95 12.19
N MET A 256 -21.25 7.04 11.72
CA MET A 256 -21.95 8.29 11.48
C MET A 256 -23.25 8.34 12.28
N GLU A 257 -23.67 9.55 12.65
CA GLU A 257 -24.87 9.76 13.44
C GLU A 257 -25.61 11.01 12.96
N PRO A 258 -26.94 10.99 12.84
CA PRO A 258 -27.74 12.14 12.44
C PRO A 258 -27.45 13.38 13.29
N GLY A 259 -27.31 14.52 12.62
CA GLY A 259 -26.99 15.80 13.26
C GLY A 259 -25.52 16.00 13.60
N LYS A 260 -24.66 14.98 13.41
CA LYS A 260 -23.21 15.07 13.69
C LYS A 260 -22.36 15.07 12.43
N THR A 261 -21.13 15.55 12.59
CA THR A 261 -20.07 15.45 11.59
C THR A 261 -19.08 14.39 12.04
N THR A 262 -18.69 13.50 11.11
CA THR A 262 -17.57 12.59 11.26
C THR A 262 -16.42 13.11 10.38
N GLU A 263 -15.23 13.32 10.95
CA GLU A 263 -14.02 13.72 10.22
C GLU A 263 -13.03 12.56 10.17
N ILE A 264 -12.51 12.27 8.97
CA ILE A 264 -11.60 11.15 8.74
C ILE A 264 -10.37 11.63 7.98
N TYR A 265 -9.18 11.35 8.51
CA TYR A 265 -7.91 11.59 7.82
C TYR A 265 -7.24 10.24 7.56
N VAL A 266 -7.12 9.87 6.30
CA VAL A 266 -6.53 8.58 5.88
C VAL A 266 -5.08 8.78 5.49
N ASN A 267 -4.19 8.08 6.17
CA ASN A 267 -2.76 8.08 5.90
C ASN A 267 -2.43 7.07 4.80
N LEU A 268 -2.44 7.52 3.54
CA LEU A 268 -2.15 6.66 2.39
C LEU A 268 -0.71 6.13 2.38
N ARG A 269 0.23 6.85 3.02
CA ARG A 269 1.61 6.39 3.20
C ARG A 269 1.65 5.12 4.06
N GLU A 270 0.96 5.13 5.21
CA GLU A 270 0.87 3.96 6.08
C GLU A 270 0.07 2.82 5.42
N ALA A 271 -1.02 3.13 4.71
CA ALA A 271 -1.75 2.16 3.90
C ALA A 271 -0.83 1.45 2.89
N SER A 272 -0.03 2.24 2.16
CA SER A 272 0.94 1.71 1.18
C SER A 272 2.03 0.86 1.85
N ARG A 273 2.56 1.30 3.02
CA ARG A 273 3.58 0.57 3.77
C ARG A 273 3.08 -0.80 4.23
N ARG A 274 1.87 -0.87 4.81
CA ARG A 274 1.29 -2.13 5.33
C ARG A 274 1.16 -3.24 4.28
N LYS A 275 0.99 -2.86 3.03
CA LYS A 275 0.88 -3.79 1.88
C LYS A 275 2.21 -3.99 1.13
N SER A 276 3.30 -3.38 1.59
CA SER A 276 4.60 -3.52 0.97
C SER A 276 5.26 -4.87 1.29
N LYS A 277 5.87 -5.49 0.30
CA LYS A 277 6.71 -6.69 0.48
C LYS A 277 7.95 -6.40 1.31
N PHE A 278 8.53 -5.18 1.13
CA PHE A 278 9.84 -4.84 1.68
C PHE A 278 9.77 -3.92 2.91
N HIS A 279 8.63 -3.25 3.15
CA HIS A 279 8.52 -2.23 4.20
C HIS A 279 7.46 -2.52 5.25
N SER A 280 6.63 -3.57 5.09
CA SER A 280 5.53 -3.89 6.02
C SER A 280 5.99 -4.10 7.45
N GLU A 281 7.16 -4.74 7.65
CA GLU A 281 7.76 -4.98 8.96
C GLU A 281 8.47 -3.74 9.56
N GLY A 282 8.57 -2.65 8.79
CA GLY A 282 9.23 -1.42 9.23
C GLY A 282 8.41 -0.62 10.25
N LYS A 283 9.03 0.44 10.81
CA LYS A 283 8.35 1.35 11.72
C LYS A 283 7.16 2.02 11.02
N PRO A 284 5.97 2.05 11.65
CA PRO A 284 4.80 2.76 11.12
C PRO A 284 5.07 4.27 10.89
N TYR A 285 4.42 4.82 9.88
CA TYR A 285 4.43 6.26 9.56
C TYR A 285 3.27 7.01 10.24
N GLY A 286 2.89 6.60 11.44
CA GLY A 286 1.74 7.08 12.18
C GLY A 286 0.56 6.10 12.09
N GLU A 287 -0.61 6.55 12.54
CA GLU A 287 -1.83 5.77 12.40
C GLU A 287 -2.28 5.72 10.94
N MET A 288 -2.94 4.63 10.56
CA MET A 288 -3.51 4.50 9.22
C MET A 288 -4.70 5.42 9.00
N VAL A 289 -5.45 5.71 10.08
CA VAL A 289 -6.61 6.60 10.05
C VAL A 289 -6.71 7.37 11.36
N TYR A 290 -7.16 8.61 11.27
CA TYR A 290 -7.52 9.47 12.40
C TYR A 290 -9.00 9.79 12.24
N ILE A 291 -9.80 9.58 13.30
CA ILE A 291 -11.24 9.69 13.24
C ILE A 291 -11.71 10.58 14.41
N ASN A 292 -12.53 11.59 14.09
CA ASN A 292 -13.22 12.41 15.07
C ASN A 292 -14.72 12.30 14.81
N GLY A 293 -15.51 11.99 15.82
CA GLY A 293 -16.96 11.90 15.69
C GLY A 293 -17.60 10.80 16.55
N PRO A 294 -18.76 10.31 16.16
CA PRO A 294 -19.44 9.26 16.91
C PRO A 294 -18.58 8.01 17.06
N LEU A 295 -18.48 7.48 18.28
CA LEU A 295 -17.71 6.27 18.60
C LEU A 295 -16.26 6.30 18.06
N GLU A 296 -15.62 7.46 18.08
CA GLU A 296 -14.30 7.67 17.49
C GLU A 296 -13.22 6.74 18.07
N THR A 297 -13.24 6.50 19.39
CA THR A 297 -12.28 5.58 20.03
C THR A 297 -12.52 4.13 19.62
N VAL A 298 -13.78 3.71 19.51
CA VAL A 298 -14.16 2.38 19.02
C VAL A 298 -13.71 2.23 17.57
N ALA A 299 -14.00 3.22 16.71
CA ALA A 299 -13.57 3.22 15.33
C ALA A 299 -12.04 3.18 15.19
N GLN A 300 -11.30 3.94 16.01
CA GLN A 300 -9.85 3.94 16.04
C GLN A 300 -9.29 2.55 16.40
N GLU A 301 -9.84 1.89 17.41
CA GLU A 301 -9.43 0.56 17.84
C GLU A 301 -9.75 -0.51 16.77
N LEU A 302 -10.93 -0.45 16.14
CA LEU A 302 -11.31 -1.39 15.07
C LEU A 302 -10.39 -1.32 13.84
N ASN A 303 -9.81 -0.14 13.55
CA ASN A 303 -8.83 0.03 12.47
C ASN A 303 -7.39 -0.30 12.88
N GLY A 304 -7.16 -0.66 14.13
CA GLY A 304 -5.86 -1.13 14.61
C GLY A 304 -5.46 -2.48 13.99
N ASN A 305 -4.17 -2.82 14.12
CA ASN A 305 -3.59 -4.04 13.51
C ASN A 305 -3.96 -5.36 14.22
N HIS A 306 -4.85 -5.35 15.22
CA HIS A 306 -4.96 -6.47 16.15
C HIS A 306 -6.10 -7.45 15.86
N LEU A 307 -6.99 -7.15 14.92
CA LEU A 307 -8.13 -8.00 14.63
C LEU A 307 -7.98 -8.73 13.29
N SER A 308 -7.71 -10.02 13.41
CA SER A 308 -8.00 -11.02 12.39
C SER A 308 -9.03 -12.01 12.97
N ILE A 309 -10.16 -11.50 13.51
CA ILE A 309 -11.23 -12.37 13.96
C ILE A 309 -12.38 -12.19 12.99
N ASP A 310 -12.39 -13.02 11.95
CA ASP A 310 -13.54 -13.16 11.09
C ASP A 310 -14.16 -14.54 11.33
N MET A 311 -15.27 -14.55 12.10
CA MET A 311 -16.01 -15.76 12.38
C MET A 311 -16.65 -16.35 11.11
N GLN A 312 -17.07 -15.49 10.18
CA GLN A 312 -17.63 -15.93 8.90
C GLN A 312 -16.58 -16.61 8.06
N ASP A 313 -15.38 -16.02 7.96
CA ASP A 313 -14.27 -16.61 7.23
C ASP A 313 -13.87 -17.96 7.80
N LYS A 314 -13.77 -18.09 9.13
CA LYS A 314 -13.51 -19.39 9.77
C LYS A 314 -14.56 -20.44 9.41
N LEU A 315 -15.82 -20.06 9.39
CA LEU A 315 -16.91 -20.97 9.04
C LEU A 315 -16.86 -21.35 7.56
N TYR A 316 -16.69 -20.40 6.64
CA TYR A 316 -16.60 -20.66 5.20
C TYR A 316 -15.38 -21.49 4.83
N GLN A 317 -14.24 -21.24 5.43
CA GLN A 317 -13.02 -22.04 5.22
C GLN A 317 -13.18 -23.49 5.67
N ASN A 318 -14.03 -23.73 6.66
CA ASN A 318 -14.28 -25.06 7.24
C ASN A 318 -15.65 -25.66 6.87
N ILE A 319 -16.37 -25.05 5.92
CA ILE A 319 -17.71 -25.49 5.54
C ILE A 319 -17.72 -26.97 5.09
N ALA A 320 -16.65 -27.43 4.45
CA ALA A 320 -16.49 -28.83 4.05
C ALA A 320 -16.44 -29.78 5.25
N ALA A 321 -16.04 -29.29 6.44
CA ALA A 321 -16.03 -30.08 7.67
C ALA A 321 -17.47 -30.36 8.21
N LEU A 322 -18.47 -29.66 7.68
CA LEU A 322 -19.86 -29.86 8.00
C LEU A 322 -20.55 -30.87 7.09
N ALA A 323 -19.91 -31.25 5.96
CA ALA A 323 -20.46 -32.22 5.04
C ALA A 323 -20.74 -33.56 5.74
N GLY A 324 -21.98 -34.07 5.57
CA GLY A 324 -22.39 -35.33 6.18
C GLY A 324 -22.65 -35.30 7.70
N LYS A 325 -22.51 -34.13 8.36
CA LYS A 325 -22.90 -33.98 9.76
C LYS A 325 -24.43 -33.84 9.89
N ASP A 326 -24.96 -34.31 11.04
CA ASP A 326 -26.33 -33.96 11.41
C ASP A 326 -26.45 -32.51 11.88
N ILE A 327 -27.69 -32.05 12.02
CA ILE A 327 -28.01 -30.67 12.38
C ILE A 327 -27.44 -30.27 13.76
N ASP A 328 -27.46 -31.20 14.73
CA ASP A 328 -27.00 -30.89 16.08
C ASP A 328 -25.47 -30.81 16.16
N ALA A 329 -24.76 -31.66 15.41
CA ALA A 329 -23.30 -31.57 15.27
C ALA A 329 -22.88 -30.29 14.55
N ALA A 330 -23.64 -29.83 13.55
CA ALA A 330 -23.37 -28.57 12.87
C ALA A 330 -23.64 -27.34 13.78
N LYS A 331 -24.72 -27.36 14.57
CA LYS A 331 -24.99 -26.33 15.58
C LYS A 331 -23.88 -26.28 16.63
N ALA A 332 -23.44 -27.43 17.16
CA ALA A 332 -22.37 -27.53 18.12
C ALA A 332 -21.06 -26.92 17.58
N TYR A 333 -20.77 -27.15 16.31
CA TYR A 333 -19.60 -26.55 15.64
C TYR A 333 -19.68 -25.02 15.53
N VAL A 334 -20.87 -24.46 15.18
CA VAL A 334 -21.08 -23.00 15.16
C VAL A 334 -20.90 -22.39 16.54
N LEU A 335 -21.43 -23.03 17.58
CA LEU A 335 -21.27 -22.58 18.97
C LEU A 335 -19.80 -22.63 19.42
N GLN A 336 -19.06 -23.69 19.06
CA GLN A 336 -17.64 -23.77 19.36
C GLN A 336 -16.86 -22.58 18.74
N ILE A 337 -17.10 -22.26 17.46
CA ILE A 337 -16.45 -21.10 16.81
C ILE A 337 -16.83 -19.80 17.52
N SER A 338 -18.09 -19.66 17.95
CA SER A 338 -18.55 -18.50 18.70
C SER A 338 -17.82 -18.33 20.04
N ASP A 339 -17.62 -19.41 20.78
CA ASP A 339 -16.91 -19.40 22.05
C ASP A 339 -15.43 -19.08 21.87
N GLU A 340 -14.75 -19.71 20.90
CA GLU A 340 -13.38 -19.40 20.54
C GLU A 340 -13.20 -17.92 20.13
N THR A 341 -14.18 -17.37 19.40
CA THR A 341 -14.20 -15.96 19.00
C THR A 341 -14.37 -15.05 20.22
N GLN A 342 -15.29 -15.40 21.14
CA GLN A 342 -15.49 -14.64 22.38
C GLN A 342 -14.23 -14.62 23.24
N GLU A 343 -13.58 -15.77 23.44
CA GLU A 343 -12.32 -15.83 24.16
C GLU A 343 -11.21 -14.95 23.53
N ALA A 344 -11.19 -14.86 22.20
CA ALA A 344 -10.24 -13.99 21.51
C ALA A 344 -10.59 -12.50 21.73
N ILE A 345 -11.88 -12.13 21.68
CA ILE A 345 -12.37 -10.76 21.96
C ILE A 345 -11.96 -10.34 23.37
N ASP A 346 -12.15 -11.21 24.37
CA ASP A 346 -11.87 -10.92 25.78
C ASP A 346 -10.38 -10.64 26.03
N LYS A 347 -9.50 -11.20 25.20
CA LYS A 347 -8.03 -11.02 25.27
C LYS A 347 -7.53 -9.79 24.52
N LEU A 348 -8.39 -9.09 23.76
CA LEU A 348 -7.97 -7.91 23.01
C LEU A 348 -7.61 -6.75 23.94
N PRO A 349 -6.55 -6.00 23.64
CA PRO A 349 -6.13 -4.83 24.40
C PRO A 349 -6.99 -3.59 24.06
N TYR A 350 -8.30 -3.78 23.96
CA TYR A 350 -9.26 -2.75 23.58
C TYR A 350 -10.08 -2.26 24.79
N SER A 351 -10.73 -1.10 24.63
CA SER A 351 -11.67 -0.58 25.61
C SER A 351 -12.86 -1.51 25.84
N ALA A 352 -13.56 -1.33 26.95
CA ALA A 352 -14.77 -2.10 27.26
C ALA A 352 -15.85 -1.89 26.19
N SER A 353 -16.02 -0.66 25.68
CA SER A 353 -16.99 -0.33 24.63
C SER A 353 -16.70 -1.10 23.33
N THR A 354 -15.44 -1.19 22.91
CA THR A 354 -15.08 -1.95 21.68
C THR A 354 -15.29 -3.44 21.88
N ARG A 355 -14.87 -4.02 23.03
CA ARG A 355 -15.14 -5.43 23.32
C ARG A 355 -16.62 -5.73 23.41
N GLN A 356 -17.43 -4.82 24.00
CA GLN A 356 -18.88 -4.94 24.05
C GLN A 356 -19.50 -4.98 22.65
N LEU A 357 -19.08 -4.07 21.74
CA LEU A 357 -19.55 -4.06 20.35
C LEU A 357 -19.19 -5.36 19.63
N LEU A 358 -17.96 -5.83 19.77
CA LEU A 358 -17.50 -7.09 19.16
C LEU A 358 -18.26 -8.30 19.70
N THR A 359 -18.54 -8.34 21.01
CA THR A 359 -19.37 -9.38 21.65
C THR A 359 -20.80 -9.38 21.11
N ILE A 360 -21.41 -8.20 20.92
CA ILE A 360 -22.73 -8.06 20.31
C ILE A 360 -22.72 -8.61 18.88
N ASN A 361 -21.73 -8.22 18.08
CA ASN A 361 -21.56 -8.72 16.71
C ASN A 361 -21.35 -10.23 16.68
N ASN A 362 -20.51 -10.78 17.55
CA ASN A 362 -20.33 -12.23 17.68
C ASN A 362 -21.65 -12.97 17.92
N LYS A 363 -22.47 -12.48 18.87
CA LYS A 363 -23.79 -13.05 19.14
C LYS A 363 -24.75 -12.95 17.96
N LEU A 364 -24.78 -11.81 17.28
CA LEU A 364 -25.65 -11.60 16.10
C LEU A 364 -25.26 -12.55 14.95
N ILE A 365 -23.98 -12.67 14.66
CA ILE A 365 -23.47 -13.59 13.62
C ILE A 365 -23.76 -15.04 14.01
N THR A 366 -23.52 -15.43 15.27
CA THR A 366 -23.83 -16.77 15.77
C THR A 366 -25.31 -17.11 15.57
N ASN A 367 -26.23 -16.21 15.94
CA ASN A 367 -27.66 -16.44 15.76
C ASN A 367 -28.06 -16.55 14.29
N ALA A 368 -27.48 -15.71 13.41
CA ALA A 368 -27.70 -15.80 11.96
C ALA A 368 -27.21 -17.12 11.40
N MET A 369 -26.04 -17.59 11.82
CA MET A 369 -25.48 -18.88 11.40
C MET A 369 -26.30 -20.08 11.89
N LEU A 370 -26.71 -20.08 13.15
CA LEU A 370 -27.60 -21.13 13.70
C LEU A 370 -28.92 -21.20 12.94
N SER A 371 -29.48 -20.05 12.57
CA SER A 371 -30.71 -19.99 11.74
C SER A 371 -30.51 -20.54 10.33
N SER A 372 -29.29 -20.47 9.80
CA SER A 372 -28.91 -20.87 8.43
C SER A 372 -28.32 -22.28 8.35
N VAL A 373 -28.17 -23.01 9.47
CA VAL A 373 -27.48 -24.33 9.51
C VAL A 373 -28.03 -25.32 8.48
N ALA A 374 -29.36 -25.39 8.30
CA ALA A 374 -29.96 -26.30 7.33
C ALA A 374 -29.51 -25.98 5.89
N SER A 375 -29.48 -24.70 5.51
CA SER A 375 -28.97 -24.24 4.20
C SER A 375 -27.49 -24.50 4.03
N ILE A 376 -26.70 -24.29 5.09
CA ILE A 376 -25.24 -24.55 5.10
C ILE A 376 -24.97 -26.03 4.83
N LEU A 377 -25.66 -26.94 5.49
CA LEU A 377 -25.52 -28.38 5.30
C LEU A 377 -25.87 -28.81 3.89
N THR A 378 -26.92 -28.24 3.31
CA THR A 378 -27.32 -28.53 1.92
C THR A 378 -26.28 -28.04 0.91
N SER A 379 -25.61 -26.91 1.21
CA SER A 379 -24.55 -26.35 0.33
C SER A 379 -23.21 -27.08 0.46
N ALA A 380 -22.99 -27.79 1.57
CA ALA A 380 -21.76 -28.53 1.86
C ALA A 380 -21.82 -30.00 1.35
N ALA A 381 -23.01 -30.51 1.01
CA ALA A 381 -23.27 -31.84 0.42
C ALA A 381 -23.12 -31.85 -1.10
#